data_9e7ba643807220c41b73f1a4c6f96daa
#
_entry.id   9e7ba643807220c41b73f1a4c6f96daa
#
_cell.length_a   1.000
_cell.length_b   1.000
_cell.length_c   1.000
_cell.angle_alpha   90.00
_cell.angle_beta   90.00
_cell.angle_gamma   90.00
#
_symmetry.space_group_name_H-M   'P 1'
#
loop_
_entity.id
_entity.type
_entity.pdbx_description
1 polymer ?
#
loop_
_entity_poly.entity_id
_entity_poly.type
_entity_poly.pdbx_seq_one_letter_code
_entity_poly.pdbx_strand_id
1 'polypeptide(L)'
;TALAENGISVFMVSQASSENSTSIGVREADADIAVRVLNEEFAKEIEMGAMFPMFAESGLATIAVVGENMKHTPGIAGKLFGTLGRSGISVIACAQGASETNISFVVDSKFLRKALNVLHDSFFLSEYKVLNLFICGVGTVGGKLIEQIKKQYEELKQNSKLKLNVVGIASSKKAIFSRDGLNLDTYKEELETSEPSNNAKLMEEVIGMNIFNSVFVDCTASRDVADMYQSLLEHNISIIAANKIAASSNYDSYMHLKRTALERGVKFRFETNVGAGLPIIGTINDLRNSGDTILKIEAVLSGT
;
A
#
# COMPACT_ATOMS: atom_id res chain seq x y z
N THR A 1 -2.72 -23.99 -31.26
CA THR A 1 -2.11 -25.14 -31.97
C THR A 1 -0.59 -25.08 -31.80
N ALA A 2 0.12 -24.06 -32.32
CA ALA A 2 1.60 -24.01 -32.30
C ALA A 2 2.24 -24.17 -30.90
N LEU A 3 1.72 -23.50 -29.86
CA LEU A 3 2.23 -23.62 -28.49
C LEU A 3 1.99 -25.04 -27.93
N ALA A 4 0.80 -25.61 -28.17
CA ALA A 4 0.46 -26.97 -27.68
C ALA A 4 1.32 -28.05 -28.34
N GLU A 5 1.62 -27.92 -29.62
CA GLU A 5 2.51 -28.83 -30.36
C GLU A 5 3.94 -28.80 -29.82
N ASN A 6 4.35 -27.69 -29.24
CA ASN A 6 5.65 -27.52 -28.55
C ASN A 6 5.58 -27.79 -27.03
N GLY A 7 4.48 -28.40 -26.55
CA GLY A 7 4.34 -28.78 -25.13
C GLY A 7 4.15 -27.60 -24.17
N ILE A 8 3.84 -26.39 -24.67
CA ILE A 8 3.67 -25.19 -23.88
C ILE A 8 2.23 -25.07 -23.43
N SER A 9 2.01 -25.03 -22.11
CA SER A 9 0.70 -24.84 -21.51
C SER A 9 0.35 -23.38 -21.36
N VAL A 10 -0.78 -22.97 -21.93
CA VAL A 10 -1.35 -21.63 -21.79
C VAL A 10 -2.39 -21.67 -20.67
N PHE A 11 -2.20 -20.86 -19.62
CA PHE A 11 -3.13 -20.81 -18.48
C PHE A 11 -3.97 -19.54 -18.45
N MET A 12 -3.67 -18.54 -19.28
CA MET A 12 -4.42 -17.30 -19.38
C MET A 12 -4.36 -16.75 -20.81
N VAL A 13 -5.49 -16.28 -21.30
CA VAL A 13 -5.57 -15.49 -22.54
C VAL A 13 -6.40 -14.26 -22.23
N SER A 14 -5.89 -13.10 -22.59
CA SER A 14 -6.60 -11.82 -22.49
C SER A 14 -6.51 -11.10 -23.83
N GLN A 15 -7.65 -10.70 -24.36
CA GLN A 15 -7.76 -9.97 -25.61
C GLN A 15 -8.66 -8.76 -25.41
N ALA A 16 -8.18 -7.58 -25.80
CA ALA A 16 -9.00 -6.39 -25.83
C ALA A 16 -9.99 -6.40 -26.99
N SER A 17 -11.09 -5.68 -26.86
CA SER A 17 -12.12 -5.57 -27.91
C SER A 17 -11.61 -4.89 -29.21
N SER A 18 -10.46 -4.23 -29.16
CA SER A 18 -9.82 -3.62 -30.33
C SER A 18 -9.13 -4.61 -31.28
N GLU A 19 -9.04 -5.88 -30.92
CA GLU A 19 -8.37 -6.96 -31.67
C GLU A 19 -6.87 -6.73 -31.97
N ASN A 20 -6.30 -5.57 -31.56
CA ASN A 20 -4.92 -5.20 -31.89
C ASN A 20 -3.86 -5.87 -31.02
N SER A 21 -4.27 -6.51 -29.91
CA SER A 21 -3.32 -7.15 -29.02
C SER A 21 -3.96 -8.32 -28.26
N THR A 22 -3.26 -9.44 -28.22
CA THR A 22 -3.61 -10.60 -27.42
C THR A 22 -2.45 -10.92 -26.48
N SER A 23 -2.74 -11.02 -25.19
CA SER A 23 -1.77 -11.42 -24.17
C SER A 23 -2.00 -12.88 -23.79
N ILE A 24 -0.92 -13.66 -23.74
CA ILE A 24 -0.95 -15.10 -23.43
C ILE A 24 -0.07 -15.33 -22.20
N GLY A 25 -0.65 -15.97 -21.17
CA GLY A 25 0.09 -16.37 -19.96
C GLY A 25 0.64 -17.79 -20.12
N VAL A 26 1.97 -17.90 -20.02
CA VAL A 26 2.71 -19.17 -19.99
C VAL A 26 3.61 -19.19 -18.75
N ARG A 27 4.15 -20.36 -18.39
CA ARG A 27 5.15 -20.42 -17.31
C ARG A 27 6.43 -19.70 -17.73
N GLU A 28 7.09 -19.06 -16.78
CA GLU A 28 8.32 -18.30 -17.04
C GLU A 28 9.41 -19.13 -17.75
N ALA A 29 9.53 -20.41 -17.35
CA ALA A 29 10.47 -21.35 -18.00
C ALA A 29 10.16 -21.62 -19.49
N ASP A 30 8.92 -21.42 -19.91
CA ASP A 30 8.48 -21.67 -21.28
C ASP A 30 8.46 -20.40 -22.15
N ALA A 31 8.70 -19.22 -21.56
CA ALA A 31 8.50 -17.92 -22.21
C ALA A 31 9.34 -17.71 -23.46
N ASP A 32 10.64 -17.99 -23.41
CA ASP A 32 11.54 -17.82 -24.55
C ASP A 32 11.19 -18.77 -25.70
N ILE A 33 10.81 -19.99 -25.38
CA ILE A 33 10.37 -20.98 -26.38
C ILE A 33 9.05 -20.53 -27.00
N ALA A 34 8.12 -20.04 -26.19
CA ALA A 34 6.82 -19.54 -26.67
C ALA A 34 7.00 -18.35 -27.64
N VAL A 35 7.86 -17.39 -27.31
CA VAL A 35 8.17 -16.25 -28.19
C VAL A 35 8.73 -16.71 -29.51
N ARG A 36 9.71 -17.63 -29.50
CA ARG A 36 10.29 -18.18 -30.72
C ARG A 36 9.25 -18.88 -31.59
N VAL A 37 8.50 -19.82 -31.01
CA VAL A 37 7.47 -20.60 -31.72
C VAL A 37 6.41 -19.70 -32.35
N LEU A 38 5.96 -18.66 -31.62
CA LEU A 38 4.96 -17.75 -32.16
C LEU A 38 5.53 -16.85 -33.25
N ASN A 39 6.76 -16.36 -33.13
CA ASN A 39 7.39 -15.55 -34.18
C ASN A 39 7.66 -16.37 -35.45
N GLU A 40 7.98 -17.66 -35.33
CA GLU A 40 8.11 -18.56 -36.47
C GLU A 40 6.76 -18.84 -37.13
N GLU A 41 5.70 -19.10 -36.36
CA GLU A 41 4.35 -19.35 -36.86
C GLU A 41 3.77 -18.16 -37.63
N PHE A 42 3.99 -16.94 -37.14
CA PHE A 42 3.47 -15.70 -37.72
C PHE A 42 4.54 -14.93 -38.53
N ALA A 43 5.58 -15.60 -39.00
CA ALA A 43 6.69 -14.95 -39.70
C ALA A 43 6.24 -14.15 -40.93
N LYS A 44 5.26 -14.65 -41.70
CA LYS A 44 4.73 -13.99 -42.89
C LYS A 44 3.98 -12.72 -42.56
N GLU A 45 3.16 -12.73 -41.52
CA GLU A 45 2.38 -11.58 -41.06
C GLU A 45 3.29 -10.50 -40.50
N ILE A 46 4.39 -10.89 -39.85
CA ILE A 46 5.42 -9.98 -39.36
C ILE A 46 6.18 -9.35 -40.53
N GLU A 47 6.61 -10.14 -41.50
CA GLU A 47 7.30 -9.63 -42.69
C GLU A 47 6.44 -8.66 -43.52
N MET A 48 5.14 -8.91 -43.61
CA MET A 48 4.18 -8.03 -44.30
C MET A 48 3.83 -6.77 -43.47
N GLY A 49 4.31 -6.65 -42.24
CA GLY A 49 3.98 -5.54 -41.34
C GLY A 49 2.54 -5.55 -40.80
N ALA A 50 1.85 -6.70 -40.94
CA ALA A 50 0.50 -6.89 -40.41
C ALA A 50 0.50 -7.20 -38.90
N MET A 51 1.64 -7.62 -38.36
CA MET A 51 1.82 -7.97 -36.95
C MET A 51 3.22 -7.55 -36.48
N PHE A 52 3.31 -7.13 -35.20
CA PHE A 52 4.61 -6.89 -34.57
C PHE A 52 5.20 -8.19 -34.03
N PRO A 53 6.55 -8.32 -33.97
CA PRO A 53 7.18 -9.45 -33.32
C PRO A 53 6.70 -9.63 -31.88
N MET A 54 6.51 -10.88 -31.47
CA MET A 54 6.14 -11.22 -30.11
C MET A 54 7.29 -10.95 -29.15
N PHE A 55 6.97 -10.54 -27.96
CA PHE A 55 7.92 -10.38 -26.85
C PHE A 55 7.35 -10.97 -25.58
N ALA A 56 8.20 -11.31 -24.61
CA ALA A 56 7.80 -11.76 -23.29
C ALA A 56 8.07 -10.68 -22.25
N GLU A 57 7.17 -10.59 -21.27
CA GLU A 57 7.34 -9.83 -20.05
C GLU A 57 7.42 -10.82 -18.87
N SER A 58 8.48 -10.74 -18.07
CA SER A 58 8.78 -11.63 -16.96
C SER A 58 8.63 -10.93 -15.60
N GLY A 59 8.83 -11.68 -14.51
CA GLY A 59 8.68 -11.12 -13.15
C GLY A 59 7.22 -10.85 -12.78
N LEU A 60 6.27 -11.54 -13.38
CA LEU A 60 4.83 -11.37 -13.18
C LEU A 60 4.24 -12.52 -12.33
N ALA A 61 3.13 -12.25 -11.68
CA ALA A 61 2.36 -13.23 -10.95
C ALA A 61 0.88 -13.16 -11.31
N THR A 62 0.27 -14.32 -11.55
CA THR A 62 -1.18 -14.44 -11.79
C THR A 62 -1.89 -14.79 -10.49
N ILE A 63 -2.93 -14.05 -10.18
CA ILE A 63 -3.81 -14.27 -9.02
C ILE A 63 -5.22 -14.50 -9.54
N ALA A 64 -5.95 -15.44 -8.93
CA ALA A 64 -7.36 -15.65 -9.20
C ALA A 64 -8.20 -15.48 -7.93
N VAL A 65 -9.27 -14.71 -8.02
CA VAL A 65 -10.34 -14.68 -7.02
C VAL A 65 -11.43 -15.63 -7.50
N VAL A 66 -11.74 -16.63 -6.67
CA VAL A 66 -12.70 -17.69 -7.00
C VAL A 66 -13.91 -17.63 -6.09
N GLY A 67 -15.12 -17.71 -6.62
CA GLY A 67 -16.35 -17.70 -5.84
C GLY A 67 -17.57 -18.14 -6.65
N GLU A 68 -18.47 -18.90 -6.02
CA GLU A 68 -19.62 -19.51 -6.70
C GLU A 68 -20.63 -18.50 -7.27
N ASN A 69 -20.86 -17.37 -6.58
CA ASN A 69 -21.88 -16.40 -6.98
C ASN A 69 -21.31 -15.10 -7.58
N MET A 70 -20.07 -15.10 -8.03
CA MET A 70 -19.41 -13.87 -8.51
C MET A 70 -20.14 -13.22 -9.69
N LYS A 71 -20.68 -14.05 -10.60
CA LYS A 71 -21.43 -13.59 -11.78
C LYS A 71 -22.68 -12.79 -11.44
N HIS A 72 -23.36 -13.12 -10.37
CA HIS A 72 -24.64 -12.52 -9.97
C HIS A 72 -24.53 -11.54 -8.81
N THR A 73 -23.32 -11.31 -8.29
CA THR A 73 -23.07 -10.37 -7.20
C THR A 73 -22.48 -9.06 -7.75
N PRO A 74 -23.29 -7.99 -7.85
CA PRO A 74 -22.80 -6.70 -8.32
C PRO A 74 -21.64 -6.19 -7.47
N GLY A 75 -20.67 -5.55 -8.10
CA GLY A 75 -19.58 -4.86 -7.40
C GLY A 75 -18.34 -5.70 -7.11
N ILE A 76 -18.32 -7.01 -7.36
CA ILE A 76 -17.16 -7.88 -7.10
C ILE A 76 -15.90 -7.38 -7.82
N ALA A 77 -16.00 -7.14 -9.13
CA ALA A 77 -14.87 -6.60 -9.91
C ALA A 77 -14.45 -5.20 -9.42
N GLY A 78 -15.42 -4.32 -9.13
CA GLY A 78 -15.15 -3.00 -8.56
C GLY A 78 -14.44 -3.08 -7.20
N LYS A 79 -14.84 -4.01 -6.34
CA LYS A 79 -14.20 -4.27 -5.05
C LYS A 79 -12.76 -4.76 -5.23
N LEU A 80 -12.54 -5.70 -6.16
CA LEU A 80 -11.24 -6.26 -6.47
C LEU A 80 -10.28 -5.17 -6.97
N PHE A 81 -10.60 -4.52 -8.09
CA PHE A 81 -9.71 -3.52 -8.69
C PHE A 81 -9.56 -2.27 -7.81
N GLY A 82 -10.63 -1.85 -7.12
CA GLY A 82 -10.57 -0.74 -6.17
C GLY A 82 -9.68 -1.04 -4.97
N THR A 83 -9.66 -2.29 -4.47
CA THR A 83 -8.77 -2.70 -3.37
C THR A 83 -7.31 -2.69 -3.80
N LEU A 84 -7.00 -3.24 -4.98
CA LEU A 84 -5.64 -3.23 -5.53
C LEU A 84 -5.16 -1.80 -5.79
N GLY A 85 -5.96 -0.97 -6.45
CA GLY A 85 -5.62 0.41 -6.78
C GLY A 85 -5.35 1.28 -5.54
N ARG A 86 -6.21 1.21 -4.52
CA ARG A 86 -5.99 1.91 -3.24
C ARG A 86 -4.74 1.44 -2.50
N SER A 87 -4.28 0.23 -2.78
CA SER A 87 -3.05 -0.33 -2.21
C SER A 87 -1.81 -0.06 -3.08
N GLY A 88 -1.96 0.72 -4.16
CA GLY A 88 -0.86 1.06 -5.07
C GLY A 88 -0.41 -0.12 -5.94
N ILE A 89 -1.30 -1.07 -6.22
CA ILE A 89 -1.01 -2.24 -7.05
C ILE A 89 -1.67 -2.06 -8.41
N SER A 90 -0.85 -2.02 -9.46
CA SER A 90 -1.31 -1.97 -10.85
C SER A 90 -1.65 -3.38 -11.34
N VAL A 91 -2.76 -3.50 -12.07
CA VAL A 91 -3.13 -4.72 -12.79
C VAL A 91 -2.65 -4.60 -14.22
N ILE A 92 -1.84 -5.56 -14.66
CA ILE A 92 -1.20 -5.59 -15.99
C ILE A 92 -2.16 -6.19 -17.02
N ALA A 93 -2.80 -7.30 -16.66
CA ALA A 93 -3.80 -7.96 -17.50
C ALA A 93 -4.89 -8.59 -16.62
N CYS A 94 -6.07 -8.77 -17.16
CA CYS A 94 -7.14 -9.49 -16.48
C CYS A 94 -7.97 -10.32 -17.47
N ALA A 95 -8.56 -11.40 -16.97
CA ALA A 95 -9.47 -12.24 -17.72
C ALA A 95 -10.62 -12.72 -16.83
N GLN A 96 -11.84 -12.64 -17.36
CA GLN A 96 -13.04 -13.20 -16.75
C GLN A 96 -13.98 -13.68 -17.84
N GLY A 97 -14.26 -14.97 -17.88
CA GLY A 97 -15.26 -15.55 -18.80
C GLY A 97 -16.68 -15.34 -18.29
N ALA A 98 -17.65 -15.32 -19.19
CA ALA A 98 -19.06 -15.11 -18.83
C ALA A 98 -19.66 -16.26 -18.00
N SER A 99 -19.10 -17.46 -18.10
CA SER A 99 -19.47 -18.65 -17.35
C SER A 99 -18.53 -18.96 -16.18
N GLU A 100 -17.45 -18.18 -16.04
CA GLU A 100 -16.43 -18.44 -15.05
C GLU A 100 -16.83 -18.02 -13.64
N THR A 101 -16.40 -18.80 -12.68
CA THR A 101 -16.52 -18.52 -11.25
C THR A 101 -15.28 -17.85 -10.69
N ASN A 102 -14.43 -17.31 -11.57
CA ASN A 102 -13.20 -16.64 -11.18
C ASN A 102 -12.96 -15.34 -11.96
N ILE A 103 -12.17 -14.47 -11.36
CA ILE A 103 -11.53 -13.32 -12.02
C ILE A 103 -10.02 -13.53 -11.86
N SER A 104 -9.33 -13.77 -12.97
CA SER A 104 -7.88 -13.89 -13.00
C SER A 104 -7.25 -12.57 -13.42
N PHE A 105 -6.17 -12.18 -12.78
CA PHE A 105 -5.43 -10.95 -13.10
C PHE A 105 -3.95 -11.11 -12.82
N VAL A 106 -3.16 -10.28 -13.49
CA VAL A 106 -1.70 -10.31 -13.46
C VAL A 106 -1.18 -9.03 -12.79
N VAL A 107 -0.23 -9.20 -11.89
CA VAL A 107 0.49 -8.13 -11.21
C VAL A 107 1.99 -8.39 -11.27
N ASP A 108 2.81 -7.35 -11.05
CA ASP A 108 4.24 -7.52 -10.80
C ASP A 108 4.45 -8.42 -9.57
N SER A 109 5.34 -9.40 -9.67
CA SER A 109 5.57 -10.44 -8.64
C SER A 109 5.97 -9.85 -7.28
N LYS A 110 6.64 -8.68 -7.25
CA LYS A 110 6.97 -7.98 -6.00
C LYS A 110 5.73 -7.59 -5.18
N PHE A 111 4.58 -7.45 -5.83
CA PHE A 111 3.32 -7.13 -5.16
C PHE A 111 2.46 -8.37 -4.82
N LEU A 112 2.87 -9.58 -5.21
CA LEU A 112 2.07 -10.79 -5.03
C LEU A 112 1.57 -10.95 -3.58
N ARG A 113 2.47 -10.90 -2.60
CA ARG A 113 2.11 -11.06 -1.18
C ARG A 113 1.18 -9.95 -0.68
N LYS A 114 1.44 -8.70 -1.10
CA LYS A 114 0.59 -7.57 -0.74
C LYS A 114 -0.80 -7.71 -1.36
N ALA A 115 -0.87 -8.08 -2.64
CA ALA A 115 -2.14 -8.30 -3.35
C ALA A 115 -2.99 -9.38 -2.69
N LEU A 116 -2.40 -10.53 -2.36
CA LEU A 116 -3.09 -11.61 -1.66
C LEU A 116 -3.66 -11.15 -0.31
N ASN A 117 -2.87 -10.44 0.48
CA ASN A 117 -3.30 -9.96 1.80
C ASN A 117 -4.43 -8.94 1.70
N VAL A 118 -4.32 -7.91 0.84
CA VAL A 118 -5.37 -6.90 0.72
C VAL A 118 -6.67 -7.45 0.15
N LEU A 119 -6.59 -8.42 -0.75
CA LEU A 119 -7.76 -9.09 -1.30
C LEU A 119 -8.39 -10.01 -0.26
N HIS A 120 -7.60 -10.81 0.45
CA HIS A 120 -8.10 -11.65 1.53
C HIS A 120 -8.85 -10.81 2.57
N ASP A 121 -8.26 -9.73 3.05
CA ASP A 121 -8.91 -8.82 3.99
C ASP A 121 -10.18 -8.19 3.41
N SER A 122 -10.17 -7.86 2.13
CA SER A 122 -11.32 -7.24 1.49
C SER A 122 -12.47 -8.22 1.28
N PHE A 123 -12.21 -9.46 0.87
CA PHE A 123 -13.25 -10.41 0.46
C PHE A 123 -13.72 -11.36 1.57
N PHE A 124 -12.80 -11.78 2.44
CA PHE A 124 -13.10 -12.81 3.44
C PHE A 124 -13.30 -12.24 4.84
N LEU A 125 -13.42 -10.90 4.95
CA LEU A 125 -13.66 -10.21 6.19
C LEU A 125 -12.58 -10.53 7.26
N SER A 126 -11.59 -9.69 7.37
CA SER A 126 -11.20 -9.41 8.72
C SER A 126 -12.42 -8.73 9.36
N GLU A 127 -12.98 -9.33 10.41
CA GLU A 127 -13.94 -8.64 11.29
C GLU A 127 -13.35 -7.29 11.75
N TYR A 128 -12.08 -7.08 11.49
CA TYR A 128 -11.26 -5.98 11.95
C TYR A 128 -10.55 -5.28 10.78
N LYS A 129 -10.59 -3.97 10.78
CA LYS A 129 -9.69 -3.14 9.97
C LYS A 129 -8.29 -3.19 10.60
N VAL A 130 -7.31 -3.75 9.91
CA VAL A 130 -5.92 -3.78 10.38
C VAL A 130 -5.18 -2.54 9.90
N LEU A 131 -4.51 -1.83 10.82
CA LEU A 131 -3.51 -0.79 10.51
C LEU A 131 -2.13 -1.28 10.96
N ASN A 132 -1.17 -1.24 10.05
CA ASN A 132 0.21 -1.65 10.31
C ASN A 132 1.05 -0.40 10.61
N LEU A 133 1.52 -0.28 11.84
CA LEU A 133 2.15 0.93 12.37
C LEU A 133 3.67 0.79 12.37
N PHE A 134 4.35 1.77 11.79
CA PHE A 134 5.78 2.01 11.94
C PHE A 134 5.96 3.22 12.84
N ILE A 135 6.42 3.03 14.08
CA ILE A 135 6.56 4.10 15.07
C ILE A 135 8.01 4.56 15.09
N CYS A 136 8.24 5.79 14.67
CA CYS A 136 9.55 6.44 14.70
C CYS A 136 9.65 7.42 15.87
N GLY A 137 10.62 7.19 16.74
CA GLY A 137 10.81 7.95 17.98
C GLY A 137 10.14 7.28 19.18
N VAL A 138 10.97 6.78 20.12
CA VAL A 138 10.56 6.08 21.35
C VAL A 138 10.81 6.91 22.62
N GLY A 139 10.88 8.21 22.46
CA GLY A 139 10.96 9.15 23.58
C GLY A 139 9.62 9.27 24.32
N THR A 140 9.41 10.40 25.00
CA THR A 140 8.20 10.63 25.81
C THR A 140 6.91 10.42 25.01
N VAL A 141 6.81 10.99 23.79
CA VAL A 141 5.59 10.92 22.96
C VAL A 141 5.38 9.50 22.45
N GLY A 142 6.38 8.93 21.76
CA GLY A 142 6.25 7.59 21.17
C GLY A 142 6.13 6.48 22.22
N GLY A 143 6.86 6.57 23.34
CA GLY A 143 6.72 5.62 24.44
C GLY A 143 5.30 5.65 25.03
N LYS A 144 4.70 6.84 25.23
CA LYS A 144 3.30 6.96 25.69
C LYS A 144 2.30 6.47 24.67
N LEU A 145 2.53 6.68 23.38
CA LEU A 145 1.70 6.11 22.33
C LEU A 145 1.69 4.57 22.38
N ILE A 146 2.86 3.95 22.50
CA ILE A 146 2.97 2.49 22.62
C ILE A 146 2.22 1.97 23.85
N GLU A 147 2.37 2.63 25.00
CA GLU A 147 1.61 2.30 26.22
C GLU A 147 0.08 2.39 25.99
N GLN A 148 -0.40 3.44 25.29
CA GLN A 148 -1.81 3.60 24.96
C GLN A 148 -2.29 2.52 24.00
N ILE A 149 -1.52 2.18 22.97
CA ILE A 149 -1.85 1.09 22.05
C ILE A 149 -2.03 -0.22 22.81
N LYS A 150 -1.08 -0.56 23.71
CA LYS A 150 -1.20 -1.78 24.56
C LYS A 150 -2.49 -1.76 25.39
N LYS A 151 -2.74 -0.64 26.08
CA LYS A 151 -3.90 -0.51 26.98
C LYS A 151 -5.24 -0.59 26.26
N GLN A 152 -5.33 -0.01 25.06
CA GLN A 152 -6.58 0.11 24.32
C GLN A 152 -6.77 -1.00 23.28
N TYR A 153 -5.82 -1.91 23.12
CA TYR A 153 -5.80 -2.89 22.03
C TYR A 153 -7.11 -3.71 21.95
N GLU A 154 -7.53 -4.31 23.09
CA GLU A 154 -8.74 -5.13 23.12
C GLU A 154 -10.01 -4.31 22.93
N GLU A 155 -10.07 -3.12 23.50
CA GLU A 155 -11.21 -2.20 23.35
C GLU A 155 -11.39 -1.77 21.88
N LEU A 156 -10.31 -1.34 21.23
CA LEU A 156 -10.33 -0.96 19.81
C LEU A 156 -10.73 -2.13 18.92
N LYS A 157 -10.22 -3.32 19.24
CA LYS A 157 -10.54 -4.54 18.51
C LYS A 157 -12.02 -4.91 18.64
N GLN A 158 -12.57 -4.90 19.85
CA GLN A 158 -13.95 -5.32 20.10
C GLN A 158 -14.97 -4.26 19.69
N ASN A 159 -14.77 -3.00 20.09
CA ASN A 159 -15.76 -1.94 19.93
C ASN A 159 -15.65 -1.23 18.57
N SER A 160 -14.43 -1.04 18.07
CA SER A 160 -14.19 -0.29 16.83
C SER A 160 -13.87 -1.19 15.65
N LYS A 161 -13.79 -2.52 15.84
CA LYS A 161 -13.33 -3.47 14.83
C LYS A 161 -12.00 -3.05 14.20
N LEU A 162 -11.12 -2.48 15.02
CA LEU A 162 -9.81 -1.95 14.62
C LEU A 162 -8.69 -2.69 15.33
N LYS A 163 -7.81 -3.33 14.55
CA LYS A 163 -6.59 -3.97 15.03
C LYS A 163 -5.39 -3.07 14.69
N LEU A 164 -4.67 -2.62 15.71
CA LEU A 164 -3.40 -1.92 15.54
C LEU A 164 -2.26 -2.93 15.63
N ASN A 165 -1.54 -3.12 14.55
CA ASN A 165 -0.41 -4.03 14.45
C ASN A 165 0.88 -3.20 14.35
N VAL A 166 1.71 -3.19 15.39
CA VAL A 166 2.98 -2.46 15.37
C VAL A 166 4.04 -3.34 14.71
N VAL A 167 4.39 -3.01 13.47
CA VAL A 167 5.31 -3.78 12.62
C VAL A 167 6.72 -3.22 12.56
N GLY A 168 6.92 -1.99 13.04
CA GLY A 168 8.23 -1.37 13.14
C GLY A 168 8.32 -0.37 14.28
N ILE A 169 9.44 -0.37 14.99
CA ILE A 169 9.77 0.62 16.03
C ILE A 169 11.20 1.09 15.78
N ALA A 170 11.39 2.41 15.70
CA ALA A 170 12.69 3.01 15.46
C ALA A 170 13.03 4.08 16.50
N SER A 171 14.27 4.12 16.91
CA SER A 171 14.93 5.21 17.61
C SER A 171 15.85 5.98 16.65
N SER A 172 16.61 6.97 17.14
CA SER A 172 17.58 7.68 16.32
C SER A 172 18.77 6.83 15.83
N LYS A 173 18.98 5.66 16.42
CA LYS A 173 20.18 4.82 16.16
C LYS A 173 19.87 3.36 15.87
N LYS A 174 18.68 2.89 16.17
CA LYS A 174 18.29 1.48 16.10
C LYS A 174 16.86 1.34 15.64
N ALA A 175 16.56 0.21 14.99
CA ALA A 175 15.21 -0.12 14.56
C ALA A 175 14.99 -1.63 14.62
N ILE A 176 13.75 -2.02 14.88
CA ILE A 176 13.27 -3.41 14.85
C ILE A 176 12.02 -3.51 14.03
N PHE A 177 11.87 -4.62 13.31
CA PHE A 177 10.75 -4.86 12.39
C PHE A 177 10.24 -6.29 12.51
N SER A 178 8.93 -6.46 12.39
CA SER A 178 8.28 -7.76 12.29
C SER A 178 7.00 -7.64 11.47
N ARG A 179 6.84 -8.45 10.44
CA ARG A 179 5.62 -8.45 9.61
C ARG A 179 4.38 -8.87 10.37
N ASP A 180 4.55 -9.76 11.32
CA ASP A 180 3.45 -10.33 12.09
C ASP A 180 3.09 -9.48 13.33
N GLY A 181 3.89 -8.45 13.58
CA GLY A 181 3.78 -7.53 14.71
C GLY A 181 4.87 -7.77 15.77
N LEU A 182 5.27 -6.69 16.42
CA LEU A 182 6.23 -6.68 17.49
C LEU A 182 5.55 -6.93 18.84
N ASN A 183 6.25 -7.61 19.74
CA ASN A 183 5.80 -7.73 21.11
C ASN A 183 6.08 -6.41 21.86
N LEU A 184 5.01 -5.71 22.23
CA LEU A 184 5.12 -4.41 22.90
C LEU A 184 5.53 -4.51 24.38
N ASP A 185 5.67 -5.70 24.93
CA ASP A 185 6.21 -5.92 26.28
C ASP A 185 7.74 -5.97 26.28
N THR A 186 8.34 -6.52 25.23
CA THR A 186 9.79 -6.76 25.11
C THR A 186 10.51 -5.82 24.14
N TYR A 187 9.77 -4.95 23.40
CA TYR A 187 10.33 -4.12 22.33
C TYR A 187 11.54 -3.27 22.76
N LYS A 188 11.62 -2.84 24.03
CA LYS A 188 12.73 -2.03 24.51
C LYS A 188 14.04 -2.82 24.54
N GLU A 189 13.99 -4.04 25.06
CA GLU A 189 15.13 -4.96 25.14
C GLU A 189 15.56 -5.38 23.72
N GLU A 190 14.59 -5.71 22.87
CA GLU A 190 14.83 -6.03 21.46
C GLU A 190 15.46 -4.85 20.70
N LEU A 191 14.98 -3.63 20.93
CA LEU A 191 15.55 -2.43 20.34
C LEU A 191 16.97 -2.14 20.85
N GLU A 192 17.24 -2.37 22.14
CA GLU A 192 18.57 -2.18 22.72
C GLU A 192 19.61 -3.16 22.17
N THR A 193 19.19 -4.36 21.84
CA THR A 193 20.07 -5.42 21.30
C THR A 193 20.15 -5.44 19.79
N SER A 194 19.28 -4.68 19.08
CA SER A 194 19.23 -4.67 17.62
C SER A 194 20.45 -3.99 16.98
N GLU A 195 20.68 -4.30 15.71
CA GLU A 195 21.72 -3.69 14.89
C GLU A 195 21.51 -2.17 14.72
N PRO A 196 22.61 -1.41 14.57
CA PRO A 196 22.50 0.02 14.27
C PRO A 196 21.72 0.29 12.99
N SER A 197 20.83 1.28 13.07
CA SER A 197 20.04 1.76 11.94
C SER A 197 20.20 3.26 11.76
N ASN A 198 19.82 3.75 10.59
CA ASN A 198 19.75 5.17 10.25
C ASN A 198 18.50 5.43 9.40
N ASN A 199 18.25 6.68 9.07
CA ASN A 199 17.05 7.07 8.32
C ASN A 199 16.96 6.43 6.93
N ALA A 200 18.08 6.20 6.24
CA ALA A 200 18.09 5.54 4.95
C ALA A 200 17.67 4.07 5.06
N LYS A 201 18.26 3.32 5.99
CA LYS A 201 17.86 1.94 6.29
C LYS A 201 16.41 1.85 6.79
N LEU A 202 16.00 2.78 7.65
CA LEU A 202 14.61 2.84 8.13
C LEU A 202 13.64 3.00 6.95
N MET A 203 13.90 3.91 6.03
CA MET A 203 13.06 4.14 4.86
C MET A 203 13.03 2.93 3.93
N GLU A 204 14.20 2.33 3.67
CA GLU A 204 14.33 1.11 2.86
C GLU A 204 13.50 -0.05 3.44
N GLU A 205 13.60 -0.30 4.76
CA GLU A 205 12.84 -1.35 5.43
C GLU A 205 11.33 -1.07 5.42
N VAL A 206 10.90 0.15 5.75
CA VAL A 206 9.48 0.54 5.78
C VAL A 206 8.84 0.37 4.40
N ILE A 207 9.52 0.79 3.34
CA ILE A 207 9.05 0.64 1.96
C ILE A 207 9.17 -0.83 1.51
N GLY A 208 10.33 -1.47 1.78
CA GLY A 208 10.64 -2.84 1.36
C GLY A 208 9.73 -3.89 2.01
N MET A 209 9.24 -3.66 3.22
CA MET A 209 8.23 -4.53 3.83
C MET A 209 6.94 -4.58 3.00
N ASN A 210 6.60 -3.53 2.26
CA ASN A 210 5.46 -3.49 1.34
C ASN A 210 4.17 -4.08 1.94
N ILE A 211 3.80 -3.61 3.14
CA ILE A 211 2.62 -4.07 3.87
C ILE A 211 1.43 -3.15 3.56
N PHE A 212 0.24 -3.72 3.40
CA PHE A 212 -0.99 -2.95 3.20
C PHE A 212 -1.41 -2.16 4.45
N ASN A 213 -2.21 -1.12 4.27
CA ASN A 213 -2.67 -0.24 5.36
C ASN A 213 -1.54 0.22 6.29
N SER A 214 -0.38 0.51 5.70
CA SER A 214 0.79 1.00 6.43
C SER A 214 0.61 2.44 6.87
N VAL A 215 0.98 2.71 8.11
CA VAL A 215 0.96 4.03 8.72
C VAL A 215 2.31 4.30 9.37
N PHE A 216 3.01 5.31 8.91
CA PHE A 216 4.22 5.80 9.54
C PHE A 216 3.85 6.86 10.59
N VAL A 217 4.23 6.61 11.83
CA VAL A 217 3.92 7.48 12.97
C VAL A 217 5.19 8.15 13.44
N ASP A 218 5.32 9.44 13.16
CA ASP A 218 6.50 10.23 13.56
C ASP A 218 6.27 10.91 14.91
N CYS A 219 6.95 10.39 15.93
CA CYS A 219 7.00 10.93 17.28
C CYS A 219 8.35 11.64 17.57
N THR A 220 9.09 12.04 16.53
CA THR A 220 10.38 12.72 16.63
C THR A 220 10.26 14.24 16.52
N ALA A 221 11.39 14.94 16.66
CA ALA A 221 11.56 16.33 16.27
C ALA A 221 12.65 16.47 15.17
N SER A 222 12.90 15.39 14.43
CA SER A 222 13.96 15.34 13.41
C SER A 222 13.45 15.87 12.08
N ARG A 223 14.23 16.75 11.46
CA ARG A 223 14.01 17.23 10.09
C ARG A 223 14.19 16.09 9.09
N ASP A 224 15.24 15.31 9.24
CA ASP A 224 15.55 14.21 8.32
C ASP A 224 14.42 13.17 8.26
N VAL A 225 13.71 12.94 9.38
CA VAL A 225 12.54 12.07 9.40
C VAL A 225 11.35 12.73 8.70
N ALA A 226 11.13 14.03 8.91
CA ALA A 226 10.07 14.77 8.22
C ALA A 226 10.30 14.82 6.70
N ASP A 227 11.55 14.89 6.25
CA ASP A 227 11.92 14.90 4.82
C ASP A 227 11.63 13.53 4.12
N MET A 228 11.43 12.45 4.88
CA MET A 228 11.02 11.15 4.34
C MET A 228 9.54 11.11 3.90
N TYR A 229 8.69 12.02 4.37
CA TYR A 229 7.24 11.93 4.22
C TYR A 229 6.79 11.86 2.76
N GLN A 230 7.40 12.66 1.87
CA GLN A 230 7.04 12.66 0.46
C GLN A 230 7.18 11.27 -0.16
N SER A 231 8.35 10.64 0.04
CA SER A 231 8.61 9.29 -0.47
C SER A 231 7.67 8.24 0.15
N LEU A 232 7.40 8.32 1.45
CA LEU A 232 6.48 7.39 2.13
C LEU A 232 5.05 7.50 1.57
N LEU A 233 4.55 8.72 1.36
CA LEU A 233 3.23 8.96 0.76
C LEU A 233 3.15 8.41 -0.67
N GLU A 234 4.20 8.60 -1.48
CA GLU A 234 4.32 8.06 -2.84
C GLU A 234 4.28 6.52 -2.88
N HIS A 235 4.72 5.87 -1.79
CA HIS A 235 4.64 4.41 -1.61
C HIS A 235 3.37 3.94 -0.88
N ASN A 236 2.31 4.74 -0.90
CA ASN A 236 1.01 4.43 -0.30
C ASN A 236 1.05 4.18 1.22
N ILE A 237 1.95 4.86 1.93
CA ILE A 237 2.07 4.81 3.39
C ILE A 237 1.48 6.10 3.96
N SER A 238 0.47 5.96 4.81
CA SER A 238 -0.13 7.11 5.51
C SER A 238 0.83 7.66 6.56
N ILE A 239 0.78 8.97 6.82
CA ILE A 239 1.60 9.64 7.82
C ILE A 239 0.72 10.16 8.96
N ILE A 240 1.12 9.88 10.19
CA ILE A 240 0.62 10.54 11.40
C ILE A 240 1.82 11.19 12.11
N ALA A 241 1.82 12.50 12.23
CA ALA A 241 2.97 13.25 12.74
C ALA A 241 2.65 14.01 14.02
N ALA A 242 3.39 13.73 15.09
CA ALA A 242 3.58 14.66 16.21
C ALA A 242 4.71 15.65 15.91
N ASN A 243 5.58 15.32 14.97
CA ASN A 243 6.62 16.20 14.45
C ASN A 243 6.00 17.38 13.70
N LYS A 244 6.36 18.59 14.11
CA LYS A 244 5.78 19.83 13.58
C LYS A 244 6.41 20.31 12.28
N ILE A 245 7.62 19.83 11.94
CA ILE A 245 8.48 20.40 10.89
C ILE A 245 7.79 20.40 9.52
N ALA A 246 7.27 19.27 9.08
CA ALA A 246 6.64 19.16 7.76
C ALA A 246 5.39 20.04 7.63
N ALA A 247 4.54 20.09 8.67
CA ALA A 247 3.32 20.87 8.67
C ALA A 247 3.55 22.38 8.83
N SER A 248 4.70 22.80 9.38
CA SER A 248 5.10 24.19 9.55
C SER A 248 6.19 24.65 8.56
N SER A 249 6.51 23.84 7.55
CA SER A 249 7.43 24.17 6.47
C SER A 249 6.85 25.26 5.55
N ASN A 250 7.52 25.58 4.45
CA ASN A 250 6.95 26.50 3.50
C ASN A 250 5.63 25.94 2.91
N TYR A 251 4.76 26.83 2.49
CA TYR A 251 3.41 26.50 2.05
C TYR A 251 3.40 25.52 0.86
N ASP A 252 4.32 25.67 -0.09
CA ASP A 252 4.37 24.83 -1.28
C ASP A 252 4.73 23.36 -0.94
N SER A 253 5.72 23.16 -0.07
CA SER A 253 6.09 21.84 0.43
C SER A 253 4.95 21.17 1.19
N TYR A 254 4.28 21.92 2.07
CA TYR A 254 3.11 21.45 2.80
C TYR A 254 1.97 21.04 1.84
N MET A 255 1.66 21.89 0.85
CA MET A 255 0.62 21.62 -0.13
C MET A 255 0.97 20.43 -1.03
N HIS A 256 2.27 20.24 -1.33
CA HIS A 256 2.74 19.09 -2.09
C HIS A 256 2.47 17.78 -1.34
N LEU A 257 2.82 17.70 -0.05
CA LEU A 257 2.49 16.53 0.79
C LEU A 257 0.98 16.23 0.82
N LYS A 258 0.15 17.27 0.99
CA LYS A 258 -1.32 17.11 0.98
C LYS A 258 -1.86 16.61 -0.35
N ARG A 259 -1.34 17.11 -1.47
CA ARG A 259 -1.72 16.69 -2.81
C ARG A 259 -1.32 15.25 -3.05
N THR A 260 -0.06 14.87 -2.76
CA THR A 260 0.40 13.49 -2.88
C THR A 260 -0.44 12.53 -2.06
N ALA A 261 -0.76 12.91 -0.81
CA ALA A 261 -1.63 12.08 0.04
C ALA A 261 -3.02 11.88 -0.60
N LEU A 262 -3.61 12.91 -1.17
CA LEU A 262 -4.90 12.85 -1.86
C LEU A 262 -4.84 11.97 -3.11
N GLU A 263 -3.87 12.19 -3.98
CA GLU A 263 -3.65 11.45 -5.23
C GLU A 263 -3.40 9.96 -4.99
N ARG A 264 -2.65 9.63 -3.92
CA ARG A 264 -2.36 8.25 -3.52
C ARG A 264 -3.45 7.61 -2.66
N GLY A 265 -4.49 8.35 -2.28
CA GLY A 265 -5.56 7.84 -1.41
C GLY A 265 -5.12 7.51 0.01
N VAL A 266 -4.00 8.05 0.47
CA VAL A 266 -3.46 7.92 1.83
C VAL A 266 -3.73 9.17 2.68
N LYS A 267 -3.35 9.13 3.95
CA LYS A 267 -3.62 10.24 4.89
C LYS A 267 -2.32 10.88 5.36
N PHE A 268 -2.30 12.21 5.41
CA PHE A 268 -1.34 12.99 6.15
C PHE A 268 -2.06 13.70 7.29
N ARG A 269 -1.83 13.23 8.54
CA ARG A 269 -2.48 13.71 9.76
C ARG A 269 -1.44 14.25 10.74
N PHE A 270 -1.74 15.40 11.33
CA PHE A 270 -0.83 16.12 12.25
C PHE A 270 -1.59 16.91 13.31
N GLU A 271 -2.72 16.38 13.80
CA GLU A 271 -3.61 17.04 14.78
C GLU A 271 -2.85 17.51 16.02
N THR A 272 -1.95 16.68 16.56
CA THR A 272 -1.22 16.98 17.79
C THR A 272 -0.13 18.07 17.64
N ASN A 273 0.06 18.61 16.43
CA ASN A 273 1.01 19.69 16.20
C ASN A 273 0.56 21.02 16.81
N VAL A 274 -0.75 21.19 17.01
CA VAL A 274 -1.39 22.41 17.53
C VAL A 274 -2.36 22.03 18.64
N GLY A 275 -2.28 22.72 19.79
CA GLY A 275 -3.21 22.53 20.89
C GLY A 275 -3.13 21.20 21.62
N ALA A 276 -2.02 20.47 21.48
CA ALA A 276 -1.79 19.17 22.10
C ALA A 276 -2.91 18.14 21.81
N GLY A 277 -3.75 17.81 22.79
CA GLY A 277 -4.85 16.85 22.63
C GLY A 277 -6.18 17.48 22.19
N LEU A 278 -6.24 18.77 21.90
CA LEU A 278 -7.47 19.43 21.47
C LEU A 278 -7.70 19.22 19.96
N PRO A 279 -8.95 18.99 19.52
CA PRO A 279 -9.27 18.76 18.10
C PRO A 279 -9.37 20.08 17.32
N ILE A 280 -8.26 20.77 17.10
CA ILE A 280 -8.22 22.11 16.49
C ILE A 280 -8.21 22.01 14.96
N ILE A 281 -7.22 21.29 14.40
CA ILE A 281 -7.05 21.18 12.95
C ILE A 281 -8.22 20.44 12.31
N GLY A 282 -8.68 19.36 12.94
CA GLY A 282 -9.85 18.61 12.52
C GLY A 282 -11.10 19.49 12.48
N THR A 283 -11.39 20.22 13.53
CA THR A 283 -12.54 21.13 13.64
C THR A 283 -12.49 22.23 12.56
N ILE A 284 -11.34 22.88 12.35
CA ILE A 284 -11.19 23.89 11.29
C ILE A 284 -11.44 23.28 9.90
N ASN A 285 -10.94 22.08 9.65
CA ASN A 285 -11.16 21.41 8.37
C ASN A 285 -12.64 21.03 8.18
N ASP A 286 -13.34 20.59 9.22
CA ASP A 286 -14.74 20.22 9.16
C ASP A 286 -15.62 21.45 8.87
N LEU A 287 -15.35 22.60 9.52
CA LEU A 287 -16.02 23.87 9.22
C LEU A 287 -15.81 24.29 7.76
N ARG A 288 -14.58 24.27 7.27
CA ARG A 288 -14.29 24.60 5.87
C ARG A 288 -14.94 23.65 4.88
N ASN A 289 -14.94 22.35 5.18
CA ASN A 289 -15.55 21.34 4.31
C ASN A 289 -17.09 21.44 4.29
N SER A 290 -17.70 21.99 5.33
CA SER A 290 -19.15 22.28 5.37
C SER A 290 -19.51 23.59 4.64
N GLY A 291 -18.54 24.29 4.05
CA GLY A 291 -18.76 25.52 3.29
C GLY A 291 -18.62 26.80 4.13
N ASP A 292 -18.19 26.69 5.39
CA ASP A 292 -17.97 27.84 6.26
C ASP A 292 -16.64 28.55 5.95
N THR A 293 -16.55 29.82 6.31
CA THR A 293 -15.38 30.67 6.10
C THR A 293 -14.83 31.13 7.43
N ILE A 294 -13.57 30.80 7.70
CA ILE A 294 -12.89 31.27 8.91
C ILE A 294 -12.49 32.72 8.73
N LEU A 295 -13.11 33.61 9.49
CA LEU A 295 -12.83 35.06 9.44
C LEU A 295 -11.69 35.46 10.35
N LYS A 296 -11.53 34.81 11.49
CA LYS A 296 -10.49 35.14 12.48
C LYS A 296 -10.18 33.95 13.36
N ILE A 297 -8.92 33.81 13.73
CA ILE A 297 -8.46 32.82 14.72
C ILE A 297 -7.69 33.60 15.81
N GLU A 298 -8.10 33.44 17.05
CA GLU A 298 -7.39 33.97 18.22
C GLU A 298 -7.18 32.81 19.18
N ALA A 299 -5.93 32.47 19.47
CA ALA A 299 -5.60 31.32 20.30
C ALA A 299 -4.22 31.41 20.93
N VAL A 300 -4.06 30.79 22.10
CA VAL A 300 -2.76 30.41 22.66
C VAL A 300 -2.56 28.93 22.31
N LEU A 301 -1.66 28.65 21.36
CA LEU A 301 -1.55 27.34 20.72
C LEU A 301 -0.42 26.47 21.29
N SER A 302 0.40 27.00 22.20
CA SER A 302 1.48 26.30 22.86
C SER A 302 1.32 26.35 24.37
N GLY A 303 1.57 25.23 25.04
CA GLY A 303 1.57 25.14 26.51
C GLY A 303 2.93 25.47 27.15
N THR A 304 3.93 25.84 26.35
CA THR A 304 5.27 26.24 26.82
C THR A 304 5.48 27.73 26.72
#